data_2055cabeb7f233e88deb05b0a77e3c2f
#
_entry.id   2055cabeb7f233e88deb05b0a77e3c2f
#
_cell.length_a   1.000
_cell.length_b   1.000
_cell.length_c   1.000
_cell.angle_alpha   90.00
_cell.angle_beta   90.00
_cell.angle_gamma   90.00
#
_symmetry.space_group_name_H-M   'P 1'
#
loop_
_entity.id
_entity.type
_entity.pdbx_description
1 polymer ?
#
loop_
_entity_poly.entity_id
_entity_poly.type
_entity_poly.pdbx_seq_one_letter_code
_entity_poly.pdbx_strand_id
1 'polypeptide(L)'
;MASRKYEQRLRAESSEATRRRILDALEQRLREAPTEPVSMDEIATRAGVARTTVYLVFGSRAGLFDALTTELWDRAGLADLTEAVAHPDAREHLRGGLRAGVQIFAALRGVAVALFSMSALDPESVGGAIVRQEERRWGGMEYLARRLDEQGQLRADVSIEEAADVLWVLASFASFDALYTGRGLTADQVASTLTAMAERTLCRDVEPATDA
;
A
#
# COMPACT_ATOMS: atom_id res chain seq x y z
N MET A 1 1.78 43.70 -9.46
CA MET A 1 1.37 42.28 -9.69
C MET A 1 2.35 41.25 -9.15
N ALA A 2 3.66 41.49 -9.13
CA ALA A 2 4.67 40.57 -8.58
C ALA A 2 4.53 40.25 -7.09
N SER A 3 4.21 41.25 -6.22
CA SER A 3 4.06 41.09 -4.76
C SER A 3 2.96 40.10 -4.37
N ARG A 4 1.78 40.17 -4.99
CA ARG A 4 0.63 39.30 -4.69
C ARG A 4 0.90 37.81 -5.02
N LYS A 5 1.62 37.56 -6.11
CA LYS A 5 2.03 36.20 -6.53
C LYS A 5 3.10 35.64 -5.58
N TYR A 6 4.01 36.48 -5.09
CA TYR A 6 5.02 36.11 -4.09
C TYR A 6 4.40 35.77 -2.73
N GLU A 7 3.46 36.59 -2.25
CA GLU A 7 2.74 36.32 -0.99
C GLU A 7 1.89 35.04 -1.04
N GLN A 8 1.24 34.78 -2.19
CA GLN A 8 0.49 33.53 -2.40
C GLN A 8 1.42 32.30 -2.36
N ARG A 9 2.60 32.42 -2.95
CA ARG A 9 3.61 31.35 -2.94
C ARG A 9 4.10 31.05 -1.53
N LEU A 10 4.45 32.07 -0.73
CA LEU A 10 4.88 31.92 0.66
C LEU A 10 3.79 31.28 1.53
N ARG A 11 2.53 31.67 1.34
CA ARG A 11 1.40 31.06 2.05
C ARG A 11 1.21 29.60 1.67
N ALA A 12 1.34 29.24 0.40
CA ALA A 12 1.26 27.87 -0.06
C ALA A 12 2.41 27.01 0.49
N GLU A 13 3.64 27.53 0.49
CA GLU A 13 4.81 26.87 1.08
C GLU A 13 4.66 26.67 2.61
N SER A 14 4.13 27.64 3.32
CA SER A 14 3.84 27.54 4.76
C SER A 14 2.72 26.55 5.07
N SER A 15 1.68 26.48 4.22
CA SER A 15 0.58 25.52 4.35
C SER A 15 1.08 24.09 4.14
N GLU A 16 1.90 23.88 3.11
CA GLU A 16 2.48 22.56 2.82
C GLU A 16 3.45 22.10 3.89
N ALA A 17 4.27 23.00 4.44
CA ALA A 17 5.14 22.70 5.58
C ALA A 17 4.32 22.31 6.83
N THR A 18 3.19 22.97 7.06
CA THR A 18 2.29 22.63 8.17
C THR A 18 1.62 21.27 7.94
N ARG A 19 1.15 21.00 6.74
CA ARG A 19 0.57 19.72 6.35
C ARG A 19 1.55 18.58 6.59
N ARG A 20 2.79 18.72 6.13
CA ARG A 20 3.85 17.73 6.31
C ARG A 20 4.15 17.47 7.79
N ARG A 21 4.33 18.51 8.61
CA ARG A 21 4.56 18.33 10.06
C ARG A 21 3.46 17.54 10.77
N ILE A 22 2.20 17.71 10.36
CA ILE A 22 1.07 16.97 10.95
C ILE A 22 1.13 15.50 10.52
N LEU A 23 1.43 15.20 9.25
CA LEU A 23 1.58 13.84 8.75
C LEU A 23 2.78 13.12 9.38
N ASP A 24 3.93 13.81 9.51
CA ASP A 24 5.11 13.27 10.18
C ASP A 24 4.82 12.93 11.66
N ALA A 25 4.10 13.80 12.35
CA ALA A 25 3.69 13.58 13.74
C ALA A 25 2.78 12.36 13.89
N LEU A 26 1.82 12.17 12.97
CA LEU A 26 0.96 10.97 12.95
C LEU A 26 1.76 9.72 12.61
N GLU A 27 2.61 9.75 11.59
CA GLU A 27 3.46 8.61 11.22
C GLU A 27 4.35 8.19 12.40
N GLN A 28 5.02 9.13 13.03
CA GLN A 28 5.88 8.87 14.19
C GLN A 28 5.07 8.26 15.35
N ARG A 29 3.88 8.80 15.64
CA ARG A 29 3.00 8.28 16.69
C ARG A 29 2.58 6.84 16.45
N LEU A 30 2.23 6.49 15.21
CA LEU A 30 1.86 5.12 14.82
C LEU A 30 3.04 4.15 14.95
N ARG A 31 4.26 4.60 14.67
CA ARG A 31 5.48 3.78 14.83
C ARG A 31 5.83 3.54 16.30
N GLU A 32 5.66 4.56 17.17
CA GLU A 32 6.01 4.50 18.58
C GLU A 32 5.04 3.65 19.39
N ALA A 33 3.75 3.73 19.10
CA ALA A 33 2.70 3.03 19.84
C ALA A 33 1.59 2.48 18.89
N PRO A 34 1.91 1.44 18.12
CA PRO A 34 1.04 0.92 17.07
C PRO A 34 -0.29 0.33 17.57
N THR A 35 -0.37 -0.04 18.84
CA THR A 35 -1.56 -0.66 19.45
C THR A 35 -2.43 0.31 20.25
N GLU A 36 -1.99 1.54 20.41
CA GLU A 36 -2.72 2.54 21.21
C GLU A 36 -3.61 3.44 20.33
N PRO A 37 -4.77 3.86 20.82
CA PRO A 37 -5.63 4.80 20.10
C PRO A 37 -4.91 6.11 19.80
N VAL A 38 -5.12 6.64 18.60
CA VAL A 38 -4.56 7.93 18.19
C VAL A 38 -5.49 9.06 18.61
N SER A 39 -4.98 10.07 19.33
CA SER A 39 -5.70 11.28 19.70
C SER A 39 -5.36 12.44 18.76
N MET A 40 -6.38 13.16 18.26
CA MET A 40 -6.17 14.35 17.43
C MET A 40 -5.48 15.50 18.20
N ASP A 41 -5.70 15.58 19.52
CA ASP A 41 -5.04 16.55 20.39
C ASP A 41 -3.54 16.24 20.55
N GLU A 42 -3.21 14.97 20.69
CA GLU A 42 -1.82 14.49 20.73
C GLU A 42 -1.10 14.83 19.41
N ILE A 43 -1.72 14.52 18.26
CA ILE A 43 -1.11 14.83 16.96
C ILE A 43 -0.91 16.34 16.76
N ALA A 44 -1.88 17.16 17.14
CA ALA A 44 -1.75 18.61 17.08
C ALA A 44 -0.58 19.12 17.96
N THR A 45 -0.46 18.59 19.17
CA THR A 45 0.63 18.93 20.12
C THR A 45 1.99 18.53 19.56
N ARG A 46 2.13 17.29 19.04
CA ARG A 46 3.36 16.79 18.43
C ARG A 46 3.78 17.60 17.19
N ALA A 47 2.80 18.00 16.37
CA ALA A 47 3.03 18.83 15.20
C ALA A 47 3.29 20.32 15.50
N GLY A 48 3.12 20.76 16.76
CA GLY A 48 3.24 22.16 17.15
C GLY A 48 2.19 23.06 16.51
N VAL A 49 0.94 22.58 16.41
CA VAL A 49 -0.19 23.33 15.86
C VAL A 49 -1.42 23.25 16.77
N ALA A 50 -2.40 24.14 16.56
CA ALA A 50 -3.67 24.01 17.23
C ALA A 50 -4.49 22.84 16.64
N ARG A 51 -5.32 22.18 17.46
CA ARG A 51 -6.24 21.11 16.98
C ARG A 51 -7.13 21.58 15.83
N THR A 52 -7.61 22.82 15.88
CA THR A 52 -8.40 23.43 14.80
C THR A 52 -7.64 23.52 13.48
N THR A 53 -6.31 23.68 13.53
CA THR A 53 -5.46 23.68 12.32
C THR A 53 -5.43 22.30 11.66
N VAL A 54 -5.41 21.21 12.44
CA VAL A 54 -5.47 19.85 11.89
C VAL A 54 -6.77 19.66 11.13
N TYR A 55 -7.91 20.05 11.69
CA TYR A 55 -9.20 19.97 11.01
C TYR A 55 -9.32 20.91 9.81
N LEU A 56 -8.70 22.09 9.88
CA LEU A 56 -8.68 23.02 8.75
C LEU A 56 -7.92 22.44 7.54
N VAL A 57 -6.81 21.73 7.81
CA VAL A 57 -5.95 21.14 6.75
C VAL A 57 -6.53 19.86 6.17
N PHE A 58 -7.10 18.99 7.00
CA PHE A 58 -7.52 17.64 6.59
C PHE A 58 -9.04 17.43 6.62
N GLY A 59 -9.82 18.38 7.09
CA GLY A 59 -11.28 18.31 7.18
C GLY A 59 -11.78 17.42 8.32
N SER A 60 -11.21 16.24 8.46
CA SER A 60 -11.64 15.23 9.42
C SER A 60 -10.48 14.33 9.85
N ARG A 61 -10.74 13.51 10.88
CA ARG A 61 -9.84 12.40 11.24
C ARG A 61 -9.62 11.46 10.04
N ALA A 62 -10.70 11.11 9.34
CA ALA A 62 -10.64 10.31 8.13
C ALA A 62 -9.71 10.90 7.08
N GLY A 63 -9.87 12.20 6.77
CA GLY A 63 -9.03 12.89 5.80
C GLY A 63 -7.56 12.95 6.20
N LEU A 64 -7.25 13.00 7.50
CA LEU A 64 -5.87 12.92 8.00
C LEU A 64 -5.25 11.55 7.73
N PHE A 65 -5.96 10.46 8.04
CA PHE A 65 -5.47 9.10 7.79
C PHE A 65 -5.39 8.78 6.28
N ASP A 66 -6.33 9.26 5.47
CA ASP A 66 -6.28 9.13 4.01
C ASP A 66 -5.04 9.82 3.43
N ALA A 67 -4.78 11.05 3.88
CA ALA A 67 -3.61 11.80 3.43
C ALA A 67 -2.31 11.11 3.83
N LEU A 68 -2.22 10.57 5.05
CA LEU A 68 -1.05 9.79 5.48
C LEU A 68 -0.87 8.54 4.62
N THR A 69 -1.93 7.74 4.46
CA THR A 69 -1.87 6.50 3.69
C THR A 69 -1.41 6.78 2.26
N THR A 70 -1.97 7.79 1.60
CA THR A 70 -1.56 8.18 0.24
C THR A 70 -0.08 8.54 0.19
N GLU A 71 0.39 9.43 1.08
CA GLU A 71 1.78 9.88 1.09
C GLU A 71 2.77 8.75 1.41
N LEU A 72 2.39 7.83 2.29
CA LEU A 72 3.23 6.68 2.63
C LEU A 72 3.40 5.73 1.43
N TRP A 73 2.32 5.43 0.71
CA TRP A 73 2.34 4.58 -0.49
C TRP A 73 3.17 5.22 -1.60
N ASP A 74 3.00 6.52 -1.84
CA ASP A 74 3.77 7.26 -2.85
C ASP A 74 5.29 7.20 -2.57
N ARG A 75 5.69 7.31 -1.31
CA ARG A 75 7.10 7.25 -0.89
C ARG A 75 7.68 5.83 -0.86
N ALA A 76 6.85 4.81 -0.68
CA ALA A 76 7.30 3.45 -0.40
C ALA A 76 7.56 2.58 -1.65
N GLY A 77 7.43 3.13 -2.86
CA GLY A 77 7.73 2.38 -4.09
C GLY A 77 6.52 2.19 -5.01
N LEU A 78 5.52 3.08 -4.96
CA LEU A 78 4.41 3.07 -5.92
C LEU A 78 4.89 3.13 -7.37
N ALA A 79 6.06 3.75 -7.63
CA ALA A 79 6.67 3.80 -8.96
C ALA A 79 7.01 2.39 -9.48
N ASP A 80 7.65 1.55 -8.67
CA ASP A 80 8.02 0.18 -9.03
C ASP A 80 6.78 -0.68 -9.28
N LEU A 81 5.74 -0.50 -8.47
CA LEU A 81 4.46 -1.17 -8.67
C LEU A 81 3.81 -0.72 -10.00
N THR A 82 3.85 0.58 -10.31
CA THR A 82 3.30 1.11 -11.55
C THR A 82 4.06 0.57 -12.77
N GLU A 83 5.38 0.46 -12.69
CA GLU A 83 6.22 -0.14 -13.74
C GLU A 83 5.86 -1.63 -13.94
N ALA A 84 5.71 -2.39 -12.86
CA ALA A 84 5.30 -3.79 -12.92
C ALA A 84 3.92 -3.96 -13.58
N VAL A 85 2.94 -3.13 -13.22
CA VAL A 85 1.58 -3.14 -13.82
C VAL A 85 1.62 -2.81 -15.31
N ALA A 86 2.52 -1.92 -15.73
CA ALA A 86 2.68 -1.53 -17.13
C ALA A 86 3.43 -2.57 -17.99
N HIS A 87 4.05 -3.58 -17.37
CA HIS A 87 4.81 -4.59 -18.12
C HIS A 87 3.91 -5.34 -19.12
N PRO A 88 4.33 -5.55 -20.39
CA PRO A 88 3.50 -6.19 -21.41
C PRO A 88 3.19 -7.66 -21.10
N ASP A 89 4.12 -8.40 -20.51
CA ASP A 89 3.96 -9.78 -20.09
C ASP A 89 3.27 -9.88 -18.72
N ALA A 90 2.18 -10.65 -18.62
CA ALA A 90 1.38 -10.76 -17.40
C ALA A 90 2.12 -11.52 -16.27
N ARG A 91 3.04 -12.46 -16.59
CA ARG A 91 3.87 -13.10 -15.58
C ARG A 91 4.90 -12.14 -14.98
N GLU A 92 5.50 -11.29 -15.79
CA GLU A 92 6.42 -10.28 -15.29
C GLU A 92 5.66 -9.23 -14.47
N HIS A 93 4.41 -8.87 -14.86
CA HIS A 93 3.53 -8.07 -14.00
C HIS A 93 3.29 -8.78 -12.65
N LEU A 94 2.98 -10.08 -12.63
CA LEU A 94 2.80 -10.85 -11.41
C LEU A 94 4.06 -10.81 -10.52
N ARG A 95 5.21 -11.12 -11.11
CA ARG A 95 6.52 -11.15 -10.41
C ARG A 95 6.89 -9.78 -9.83
N GLY A 96 6.83 -8.77 -10.69
CA GLY A 96 7.15 -7.40 -10.32
C GLY A 96 6.18 -6.82 -9.30
N GLY A 97 4.88 -7.07 -9.48
CA GLY A 97 3.82 -6.61 -8.59
C GLY A 97 3.93 -7.19 -7.18
N LEU A 98 4.15 -8.50 -7.04
CA LEU A 98 4.37 -9.13 -5.74
C LEU A 98 5.66 -8.63 -5.08
N ARG A 99 6.76 -8.49 -5.84
CA ARG A 99 8.02 -7.95 -5.32
C ARG A 99 7.85 -6.51 -4.82
N ALA A 100 7.26 -5.63 -5.62
CA ALA A 100 7.03 -4.23 -5.25
C ALA A 100 6.10 -4.14 -4.03
N GLY A 101 5.00 -4.91 -3.98
CA GLY A 101 4.11 -4.96 -2.83
C GLY A 101 4.80 -5.38 -1.54
N VAL A 102 5.67 -6.39 -1.58
CA VAL A 102 6.48 -6.84 -0.44
C VAL A 102 7.44 -5.74 0.02
N GLN A 103 8.13 -5.05 -0.90
CA GLN A 103 9.04 -3.96 -0.55
C GLN A 103 8.30 -2.78 0.09
N ILE A 104 7.11 -2.43 -0.42
CA ILE A 104 6.23 -1.41 0.17
C ILE A 104 5.87 -1.81 1.61
N PHE A 105 5.40 -3.03 1.84
CA PHE A 105 5.06 -3.50 3.18
C PHE A 105 6.28 -3.55 4.12
N ALA A 106 7.44 -3.95 3.63
CA ALA A 106 8.67 -3.97 4.43
C ALA A 106 9.07 -2.55 4.87
N ALA A 107 9.03 -1.58 3.96
CA ALA A 107 9.33 -0.17 4.24
C ALA A 107 8.33 0.46 5.23
N LEU A 108 7.06 0.10 5.11
CA LEU A 108 5.96 0.69 5.90
C LEU A 108 5.53 -0.16 7.09
N ARG A 109 6.17 -1.31 7.36
CA ARG A 109 5.69 -2.30 8.32
C ARG A 109 5.28 -1.70 9.67
N GLY A 110 6.11 -0.82 10.23
CA GLY A 110 5.85 -0.23 11.54
C GLY A 110 4.52 0.57 11.60
N VAL A 111 4.13 1.19 10.50
CA VAL A 111 2.85 1.93 10.39
C VAL A 111 1.73 1.00 9.91
N ALA A 112 2.02 0.09 9.00
CA ALA A 112 1.04 -0.84 8.45
C ALA A 112 0.40 -1.70 9.54
N VAL A 113 1.19 -2.25 10.47
CA VAL A 113 0.66 -2.99 11.64
C VAL A 113 -0.41 -2.18 12.39
N ALA A 114 -0.12 -0.91 12.69
CA ALA A 114 -1.07 -0.05 13.40
C ALA A 114 -2.33 0.19 12.56
N LEU A 115 -2.19 0.56 11.29
CA LEU A 115 -3.31 0.89 10.41
C LEU A 115 -4.21 -0.32 10.16
N PHE A 116 -3.65 -1.48 9.85
CA PHE A 116 -4.43 -2.70 9.63
C PHE A 116 -5.11 -3.18 10.92
N SER A 117 -4.41 -3.14 12.07
CA SER A 117 -5.01 -3.52 13.37
C SER A 117 -6.14 -2.57 13.77
N MET A 118 -5.96 -1.27 13.63
CA MET A 118 -7.00 -0.28 13.93
C MET A 118 -8.20 -0.47 13.02
N SER A 119 -7.98 -0.68 11.71
CA SER A 119 -9.06 -0.91 10.74
C SER A 119 -9.83 -2.20 11.01
N ALA A 120 -9.17 -3.25 11.49
CA ALA A 120 -9.82 -4.51 11.84
C ALA A 120 -10.69 -4.41 13.10
N LEU A 121 -10.28 -3.59 14.07
CA LEU A 121 -11.04 -3.40 15.33
C LEU A 121 -12.13 -2.35 15.18
N ASP A 122 -11.88 -1.28 14.46
CA ASP A 122 -12.78 -0.16 14.20
C ASP A 122 -12.42 0.51 12.86
N PRO A 123 -13.09 0.14 11.75
CA PRO A 123 -12.81 0.69 10.43
C PRO A 123 -12.93 2.23 10.37
N GLU A 124 -13.80 2.82 11.18
CA GLU A 124 -14.00 4.27 11.22
C GLU A 124 -12.83 4.98 11.91
N SER A 125 -12.09 4.29 12.77
CA SER A 125 -10.93 4.88 13.49
C SER A 125 -9.83 5.38 12.56
N VAL A 126 -9.66 4.72 11.42
CA VAL A 126 -8.72 5.09 10.34
C VAL A 126 -9.46 5.69 9.13
N GLY A 127 -10.72 6.09 9.31
CA GLY A 127 -11.52 6.78 8.30
C GLY A 127 -11.77 6.00 7.02
N GLY A 128 -11.71 4.68 7.05
CA GLY A 128 -11.90 3.86 5.86
C GLY A 128 -10.70 3.87 4.89
N ALA A 129 -9.58 4.50 5.23
CA ALA A 129 -8.40 4.57 4.37
C ALA A 129 -7.91 3.17 3.93
N ILE A 130 -7.89 2.22 4.88
CA ILE A 130 -7.51 0.83 4.59
C ILE A 130 -8.55 0.14 3.71
N VAL A 131 -9.84 0.36 3.96
CA VAL A 131 -10.92 -0.22 3.12
C VAL A 131 -10.75 0.21 1.67
N ARG A 132 -10.56 1.52 1.42
CA ARG A 132 -10.33 2.02 0.06
C ARG A 132 -9.03 1.53 -0.57
N GLN A 133 -8.01 1.31 0.22
CA GLN A 133 -6.76 0.71 -0.25
C GLN A 133 -6.97 -0.75 -0.66
N GLU A 134 -7.71 -1.52 0.14
CA GLU A 134 -8.03 -2.90 -0.17
C GLU A 134 -8.95 -3.02 -1.40
N GLU A 135 -9.92 -2.13 -1.59
CA GLU A 135 -10.75 -2.07 -2.81
C GLU A 135 -9.91 -1.84 -4.07
N ARG A 136 -8.94 -0.91 -4.01
CA ARG A 136 -8.00 -0.67 -5.13
C ARG A 136 -7.14 -1.89 -5.41
N ARG A 137 -6.65 -2.54 -4.35
CA ARG A 137 -5.84 -3.76 -4.46
C ARG A 137 -6.63 -4.89 -5.10
N TRP A 138 -7.92 -5.06 -4.70
CA TRP A 138 -8.81 -6.04 -5.32
C TRP A 138 -8.93 -5.83 -6.83
N GLY A 139 -9.23 -4.62 -7.27
CA GLY A 139 -9.29 -4.28 -8.70
C GLY A 139 -7.99 -4.58 -9.45
N GLY A 140 -6.84 -4.40 -8.80
CA GLY A 140 -5.53 -4.79 -9.35
C GLY A 140 -5.37 -6.30 -9.52
N MET A 141 -5.86 -7.10 -8.56
CA MET A 141 -5.80 -8.56 -8.63
C MET A 141 -6.72 -9.12 -9.74
N GLU A 142 -7.95 -8.60 -9.86
CA GLU A 142 -8.85 -8.94 -10.96
C GLU A 142 -8.23 -8.59 -12.33
N TYR A 143 -7.61 -7.43 -12.45
CA TYR A 143 -6.95 -7.00 -13.69
C TYR A 143 -5.80 -7.93 -14.06
N LEU A 144 -4.95 -8.30 -13.10
CA LEU A 144 -3.84 -9.23 -13.34
C LEU A 144 -4.34 -10.63 -13.73
N ALA A 145 -5.36 -11.16 -13.03
CA ALA A 145 -5.96 -12.45 -13.33
C ALA A 145 -6.51 -12.50 -14.77
N ARG A 146 -7.22 -11.47 -15.21
CA ARG A 146 -7.70 -11.36 -16.61
C ARG A 146 -6.53 -11.33 -17.61
N ARG A 147 -5.48 -10.58 -17.33
CA ARG A 147 -4.30 -10.52 -18.21
C ARG A 147 -3.60 -11.87 -18.34
N LEU A 148 -3.49 -12.64 -17.25
CA LEU A 148 -2.93 -13.99 -17.28
C LEU A 148 -3.77 -14.92 -18.15
N ASP A 149 -5.10 -14.81 -18.08
CA ASP A 149 -6.02 -15.60 -18.92
C ASP A 149 -5.94 -15.18 -20.40
N GLU A 150 -6.07 -13.89 -20.70
CA GLU A 150 -6.00 -13.33 -22.05
C GLU A 150 -4.68 -13.67 -22.78
N GLN A 151 -3.58 -13.80 -22.04
CA GLN A 151 -2.27 -14.19 -22.59
C GLN A 151 -2.05 -15.71 -22.58
N GLY A 152 -3.08 -16.50 -22.21
CA GLY A 152 -3.00 -17.96 -22.16
C GLY A 152 -1.99 -18.48 -21.13
N GLN A 153 -1.63 -17.66 -20.13
CA GLN A 153 -0.66 -18.00 -19.08
C GLN A 153 -1.33 -18.60 -17.84
N LEU A 154 -2.66 -18.44 -17.70
CA LEU A 154 -3.43 -19.04 -16.62
C LEU A 154 -3.63 -20.55 -16.90
N ARG A 155 -3.57 -21.38 -15.86
CA ARG A 155 -3.88 -22.80 -15.93
C ARG A 155 -5.33 -23.01 -16.40
N ALA A 156 -5.57 -24.06 -17.19
CA ALA A 156 -6.89 -24.32 -17.77
C ALA A 156 -7.96 -24.73 -16.72
N ASP A 157 -7.51 -25.20 -15.56
CA ASP A 157 -8.35 -25.62 -14.43
C ASP A 157 -8.56 -24.51 -13.39
N VAL A 158 -8.09 -23.29 -13.63
CA VAL A 158 -8.22 -22.13 -12.73
C VAL A 158 -9.05 -21.05 -13.42
N SER A 159 -10.13 -20.63 -12.78
CA SER A 159 -10.94 -19.49 -13.25
C SER A 159 -10.28 -18.15 -12.95
N ILE A 160 -10.70 -17.10 -13.66
CA ILE A 160 -10.22 -15.71 -13.40
C ILE A 160 -10.56 -15.29 -11.95
N GLU A 161 -11.75 -15.64 -11.46
CA GLU A 161 -12.19 -15.31 -10.10
C GLU A 161 -11.30 -16.00 -9.05
N GLU A 162 -11.05 -17.30 -9.23
CA GLU A 162 -10.16 -18.08 -8.37
C GLU A 162 -8.72 -17.56 -8.37
N ALA A 163 -8.24 -17.14 -9.55
CA ALA A 163 -6.93 -16.51 -9.68
C ALA A 163 -6.87 -15.17 -8.94
N ALA A 164 -7.91 -14.35 -9.03
CA ALA A 164 -8.00 -13.08 -8.29
C ALA A 164 -8.01 -13.31 -6.77
N ASP A 165 -8.75 -14.32 -6.28
CA ASP A 165 -8.79 -14.69 -4.86
C ASP A 165 -7.42 -15.15 -4.34
N VAL A 166 -6.72 -16.00 -5.08
CA VAL A 166 -5.36 -16.44 -4.73
C VAL A 166 -4.40 -15.24 -4.68
N LEU A 167 -4.43 -14.39 -5.69
CA LEU A 167 -3.60 -13.17 -5.73
C LEU A 167 -3.94 -12.22 -4.57
N TRP A 168 -5.22 -12.08 -4.24
CA TRP A 168 -5.70 -11.29 -3.11
C TRP A 168 -5.08 -11.73 -1.79
N VAL A 169 -5.07 -13.03 -1.54
CA VAL A 169 -4.47 -13.61 -0.33
C VAL A 169 -2.96 -13.42 -0.34
N LEU A 170 -2.28 -13.80 -1.43
CA LEU A 170 -0.82 -13.77 -1.49
C LEU A 170 -0.25 -12.34 -1.45
N ALA A 171 -0.93 -11.36 -2.06
CA ALA A 171 -0.50 -9.96 -2.06
C ALA A 171 -0.96 -9.19 -0.81
N SER A 172 -1.47 -9.84 0.24
CA SER A 172 -1.97 -9.17 1.45
C SER A 172 -0.84 -8.82 2.43
N PHE A 173 -1.09 -7.78 3.26
CA PHE A 173 -0.21 -7.48 4.40
C PHE A 173 -0.10 -8.66 5.37
N ALA A 174 -1.18 -9.42 5.57
CA ALA A 174 -1.18 -10.59 6.45
C ALA A 174 -0.23 -11.69 5.96
N SER A 175 -0.23 -12.02 4.67
CA SER A 175 0.69 -13.00 4.07
C SER A 175 2.14 -12.54 4.15
N PHE A 176 2.39 -11.25 3.87
CA PHE A 176 3.70 -10.66 4.06
C PHE A 176 4.18 -10.78 5.51
N ASP A 177 3.39 -10.31 6.50
CA ASP A 177 3.81 -10.25 7.90
C ASP A 177 3.96 -11.65 8.52
N ALA A 178 3.15 -12.62 8.11
CA ALA A 178 3.28 -14.02 8.52
C ALA A 178 4.66 -14.61 8.14
N LEU A 179 5.18 -14.28 6.96
CA LEU A 179 6.49 -14.74 6.50
C LEU A 179 7.62 -13.87 7.04
N TYR A 180 7.47 -12.56 6.94
CA TYR A 180 8.51 -11.60 7.31
C TYR A 180 8.77 -11.60 8.81
N THR A 181 7.73 -11.45 9.62
CA THR A 181 7.82 -11.40 11.08
C THR A 181 7.69 -12.79 11.72
N GLY A 182 6.68 -13.54 11.29
CA GLY A 182 6.38 -14.85 11.88
C GLY A 182 7.46 -15.91 11.60
N ARG A 183 8.12 -15.84 10.43
CA ARG A 183 9.19 -16.77 10.03
C ARG A 183 10.57 -16.12 9.99
N GLY A 184 10.68 -14.80 10.18
CA GLY A 184 11.94 -14.07 10.14
C GLY A 184 12.62 -14.03 8.77
N LEU A 185 11.85 -14.16 7.69
CA LEU A 185 12.40 -14.09 6.33
C LEU A 185 12.75 -12.66 5.94
N THR A 186 13.75 -12.49 5.09
CA THR A 186 14.03 -11.19 4.46
C THR A 186 12.92 -10.83 3.46
N ALA A 187 12.79 -9.55 3.10
CA ALA A 187 11.81 -9.11 2.10
C ALA A 187 11.99 -9.85 0.76
N ASP A 188 13.22 -10.07 0.30
CA ASP A 188 13.49 -10.80 -0.93
C ASP A 188 13.08 -12.28 -0.85
N GLN A 189 13.27 -12.92 0.29
CA GLN A 189 12.82 -14.30 0.53
C GLN A 189 11.29 -14.37 0.55
N VAL A 190 10.62 -13.39 1.18
CA VAL A 190 9.15 -13.29 1.16
C VAL A 190 8.65 -13.12 -0.27
N ALA A 191 9.21 -12.17 -1.03
CA ALA A 191 8.83 -11.93 -2.42
C ALA A 191 9.01 -13.19 -3.27
N SER A 192 10.17 -13.87 -3.17
CA SER A 192 10.43 -15.10 -3.90
C SER A 192 9.46 -16.22 -3.52
N THR A 193 9.13 -16.36 -2.24
CA THR A 193 8.19 -17.38 -1.75
C THR A 193 6.79 -17.14 -2.27
N LEU A 194 6.26 -15.92 -2.13
CA LEU A 194 4.90 -15.58 -2.59
C LEU A 194 4.78 -15.67 -4.11
N THR A 195 5.80 -15.23 -4.85
CA THR A 195 5.84 -15.34 -6.31
C THR A 195 5.83 -16.81 -6.74
N ALA A 196 6.67 -17.66 -6.15
CA ALA A 196 6.70 -19.08 -6.46
C ALA A 196 5.40 -19.81 -6.10
N MET A 197 4.71 -19.39 -5.04
CA MET A 197 3.37 -19.91 -4.69
C MET A 197 2.35 -19.49 -5.75
N ALA A 198 2.32 -18.21 -6.13
CA ALA A 198 1.40 -17.70 -7.14
C ALA A 198 1.62 -18.40 -8.50
N GLU A 199 2.85 -18.50 -8.97
CA GLU A 199 3.15 -19.13 -10.25
C GLU A 199 2.78 -20.61 -10.28
N ARG A 200 3.13 -21.38 -9.25
CA ARG A 200 2.77 -22.80 -9.17
C ARG A 200 1.28 -23.06 -9.09
N THR A 201 0.53 -22.14 -8.48
CA THR A 201 -0.91 -22.29 -8.31
C THR A 201 -1.67 -21.84 -9.55
N LEU A 202 -1.25 -20.73 -10.16
CA LEU A 202 -2.03 -20.05 -11.19
C LEU A 202 -1.52 -20.23 -12.60
N CYS A 203 -0.20 -20.34 -12.79
CA CYS A 203 0.38 -20.28 -14.12
C CYS A 203 0.60 -21.68 -14.71
N ARG A 204 0.41 -21.78 -16.03
CA ARG A 204 0.82 -22.98 -16.78
C ARG A 204 2.33 -23.18 -16.68
N ASP A 205 2.77 -24.42 -16.69
CA ASP A 205 4.20 -24.71 -16.85
C ASP A 205 4.68 -24.16 -18.20
N VAL A 206 5.86 -23.55 -18.18
CA VAL A 206 6.51 -23.14 -19.44
C VAL A 206 7.03 -24.41 -20.07
N GLU A 207 6.39 -24.90 -21.15
CA GLU A 207 7.00 -25.95 -21.94
C GLU A 207 8.38 -25.48 -22.41
N PRO A 208 9.44 -26.24 -22.16
CA PRO A 208 10.74 -25.93 -22.71
C PRO A 208 10.59 -25.83 -24.24
N ALA A 209 11.05 -24.71 -24.81
CA ALA A 209 11.07 -24.56 -26.26
C ALA A 209 11.72 -25.81 -26.85
N THR A 210 10.95 -26.60 -27.57
CA THR A 210 11.47 -27.74 -28.31
C THR A 210 12.25 -27.14 -29.45
N ASP A 211 13.59 -27.11 -29.31
CA ASP A 211 14.49 -26.74 -30.40
C ASP A 211 14.21 -27.70 -31.58
N ALA A 212 13.63 -27.17 -32.64
CA ALA A 212 13.37 -27.83 -33.91
C ALA A 212 14.50 -27.53 -34.91
#